data_72c336b22feab0b8a3d43ef8d2a39047
#
_entry.id   72c336b22feab0b8a3d43ef8d2a39047
#
_cell.length_a   1.000
_cell.length_b   1.000
_cell.length_c   1.000
_cell.angle_alpha   90.00
_cell.angle_beta   90.00
_cell.angle_gamma   90.00
#
_symmetry.space_group_name_H-M   'P 1'
#
loop_
_entity.id
_entity.type
_entity.pdbx_description
1 polymer ?
#
loop_
_entity_poly.entity_id
_entity_poly.type
_entity_poly.pdbx_seq_one_letter_code
_entity_poly.pdbx_strand_id
1 'polypeptide(L)'
;MSSLAEGIGDPQVRNRGTIGGSIANNDPSADYPAACIALNATINTNNNRKINAENFFRGMFETCLKKGELIESIDFEIPQKSDYQKLKNPASRYAVVGVYVANHKSGTIVGVTGAKSCVYNEKSLSDKLSKNFSSNSIDSTEISPSEMNSDIHASAEYRANMVKALAIKAVDAC
;
A
#
# COMPACT_ATOMS: atom_id res chain seq x y z
N MET A 1 4.86 -8.40 6.42
CA MET A 1 3.48 -8.92 6.22
C MET A 1 2.77 -9.22 7.55
N SER A 2 3.33 -10.01 8.48
CA SER A 2 2.64 -10.36 9.75
C SER A 2 2.28 -9.14 10.58
N SER A 3 3.20 -8.19 10.77
CA SER A 3 2.95 -6.94 11.50
C SER A 3 1.88 -6.05 10.84
N LEU A 4 1.85 -5.99 9.50
CA LEU A 4 0.78 -5.33 8.78
C LEU A 4 -0.58 -5.99 9.07
N ALA A 5 -0.67 -7.31 8.95
CA ALA A 5 -1.89 -8.06 9.18
C ALA A 5 -2.41 -7.87 10.62
N GLU A 6 -1.52 -7.85 11.60
CA GLU A 6 -1.83 -7.62 13.02
C GLU A 6 -2.42 -6.22 13.27
N GLY A 7 -2.01 -5.24 12.44
CA GLY A 7 -2.49 -3.87 12.47
C GLY A 7 -3.84 -3.63 11.78
N ILE A 8 -4.41 -4.63 11.08
CA ILE A 8 -5.69 -4.48 10.35
C ILE A 8 -6.86 -4.43 11.32
N GLY A 9 -7.67 -3.38 11.22
CA GLY A 9 -8.97 -3.23 11.88
C GLY A 9 -9.00 -3.69 13.34
N ASP A 10 -10.08 -4.39 13.66
CA ASP A 10 -10.28 -5.05 14.95
C ASP A 10 -10.16 -6.59 14.85
N PRO A 11 -10.16 -7.32 15.98
CA PRO A 11 -10.09 -8.79 15.97
C PRO A 11 -11.20 -9.47 15.16
N GLN A 12 -12.41 -8.90 15.12
CA GLN A 12 -13.54 -9.48 14.38
C GLN A 12 -13.29 -9.43 12.88
N VAL A 13 -12.78 -8.28 12.38
CA VAL A 13 -12.38 -8.12 10.97
C VAL A 13 -11.31 -9.13 10.60
N ARG A 14 -10.26 -9.25 11.42
CA ARG A 14 -9.15 -10.20 11.15
C ARG A 14 -9.60 -11.67 11.19
N ASN A 15 -10.55 -11.99 12.08
CA ASN A 15 -11.05 -13.36 12.23
C ASN A 15 -11.85 -13.85 11.00
N ARG A 16 -12.47 -12.93 10.26
CA ARG A 16 -13.28 -13.25 9.07
C ARG A 16 -12.59 -12.89 7.76
N GLY A 17 -11.70 -11.90 7.78
CA GLY A 17 -11.04 -11.38 6.60
C GLY A 17 -10.00 -12.33 6.03
N THR A 18 -9.84 -12.30 4.71
CA THR A 18 -8.75 -12.96 3.97
C THR A 18 -8.00 -11.95 3.14
N ILE A 19 -6.74 -12.23 2.85
CA ILE A 19 -5.95 -11.36 1.97
C ILE A 19 -6.58 -11.28 0.57
N GLY A 20 -7.03 -12.40 0.01
CA GLY A 20 -7.70 -12.44 -1.29
C GLY A 20 -8.98 -11.61 -1.30
N GLY A 21 -9.81 -11.71 -0.26
CA GLY A 21 -11.02 -10.90 -0.12
C GLY A 21 -10.73 -9.41 -0.03
N SER A 22 -9.71 -9.02 0.76
CA SER A 22 -9.31 -7.63 0.92
C SER A 22 -8.83 -7.00 -0.40
N ILE A 23 -7.96 -7.67 -1.14
CA ILE A 23 -7.45 -7.12 -2.41
C ILE A 23 -8.49 -7.19 -3.54
N ALA A 24 -9.39 -8.19 -3.54
CA ALA A 24 -10.49 -8.25 -4.50
C ALA A 24 -11.50 -7.12 -4.28
N ASN A 25 -11.77 -6.75 -3.02
CA ASN A 25 -12.63 -5.63 -2.67
C ASN A 25 -12.01 -4.27 -3.01
N ASN A 26 -10.69 -4.15 -2.96
CA ASN A 26 -9.94 -2.92 -3.22
C ASN A 26 -10.52 -1.67 -2.53
N ASP A 27 -10.75 -1.78 -1.23
CA ASP A 27 -11.07 -0.60 -0.42
C ASP A 27 -9.85 0.34 -0.40
N PRO A 28 -10.00 1.64 -0.72
CA PRO A 28 -8.90 2.60 -0.70
C PRO A 28 -8.14 2.70 0.62
N SER A 29 -8.77 2.34 1.73
CA SER A 29 -8.20 2.39 3.08
C SER A 29 -7.69 1.03 3.59
N ALA A 30 -7.72 -0.02 2.75
CA ALA A 30 -7.22 -1.34 3.10
C ALA A 30 -5.69 -1.36 3.11
N ASP A 31 -5.12 -2.13 4.03
CA ASP A 31 -3.67 -2.22 4.24
C ASP A 31 -2.97 -3.13 3.20
N TYR A 32 -3.54 -4.30 2.88
CA TYR A 32 -2.93 -5.28 1.99
C TYR A 32 -2.60 -4.78 0.57
N PRO A 33 -3.40 -3.90 -0.07
CA PRO A 33 -3.05 -3.37 -1.39
C PRO A 33 -1.70 -2.66 -1.41
N ALA A 34 -1.34 -1.90 -0.35
CA ALA A 34 -0.02 -1.26 -0.26
C ALA A 34 1.12 -2.29 -0.24
N ALA A 35 0.94 -3.40 0.49
CA ALA A 35 1.91 -4.49 0.48
C ALA A 35 1.99 -5.17 -0.90
N CYS A 36 0.87 -5.35 -1.60
CA CYS A 36 0.88 -5.92 -2.95
C CYS A 36 1.69 -5.07 -3.92
N ILE A 37 1.54 -3.75 -3.87
CA ILE A 37 2.35 -2.83 -4.69
C ILE A 37 3.81 -2.90 -4.29
N ALA A 38 4.11 -2.69 -3.00
CA ALA A 38 5.49 -2.57 -2.53
C ALA A 38 6.30 -3.87 -2.69
N LEU A 39 5.67 -5.02 -2.52
CA LEU A 39 6.30 -6.34 -2.66
C LEU A 39 6.18 -6.92 -4.08
N ASN A 40 5.90 -6.07 -5.07
CA ASN A 40 5.81 -6.46 -6.49
C ASN A 40 4.98 -7.74 -6.71
N ALA A 41 3.81 -7.79 -6.08
CA ALA A 41 3.01 -9.01 -6.03
C ALA A 41 2.45 -9.40 -7.40
N THR A 42 2.38 -10.71 -7.64
CA THR A 42 1.67 -11.30 -8.76
C THR A 42 0.39 -11.99 -8.23
N ILE A 43 -0.75 -11.55 -8.72
CA ILE A 43 -2.08 -12.09 -8.39
C ILE A 43 -2.43 -13.18 -9.40
N ASN A 44 -2.63 -14.41 -8.93
CA ASN A 44 -3.01 -15.55 -9.74
C ASN A 44 -4.51 -15.81 -9.60
N THR A 45 -5.19 -16.07 -10.72
CA THR A 45 -6.64 -16.25 -10.74
C THR A 45 -7.03 -17.62 -11.30
N ASN A 46 -8.25 -18.07 -10.98
CA ASN A 46 -8.85 -19.32 -11.49
C ASN A 46 -9.01 -19.35 -13.03
N ASN A 47 -8.85 -18.24 -13.69
CA ASN A 47 -8.82 -18.14 -15.16
C ASN A 47 -7.39 -18.21 -15.73
N ASN A 48 -6.43 -18.77 -14.97
CA ASN A 48 -5.01 -18.88 -15.33
C ASN A 48 -4.35 -17.53 -15.70
N ARG A 49 -4.86 -16.42 -15.18
CA ARG A 49 -4.24 -15.09 -15.36
C ARG A 49 -3.23 -14.85 -14.24
N LYS A 50 -2.07 -14.34 -14.63
CA LYS A 50 -1.05 -13.80 -13.73
C LYS A 50 -0.99 -12.29 -13.92
N ILE A 51 -1.34 -11.53 -12.88
CA ILE A 51 -1.53 -10.09 -12.97
C ILE A 51 -0.62 -9.43 -11.95
N ASN A 52 0.28 -8.57 -12.43
CA ASN A 52 1.09 -7.75 -11.52
C ASN A 52 0.20 -6.78 -10.74
N ALA A 53 0.53 -6.53 -9.47
CA ALA A 53 -0.24 -5.67 -8.58
C ALA A 53 -0.45 -4.25 -9.14
N GLU A 54 0.53 -3.65 -9.82
CA GLU A 54 0.37 -2.33 -10.44
C GLU A 54 -0.74 -2.28 -11.50
N ASN A 55 -1.05 -3.41 -12.12
CA ASN A 55 -2.09 -3.53 -13.15
C ASN A 55 -3.41 -4.12 -12.60
N PHE A 56 -3.43 -4.52 -11.33
CA PHE A 56 -4.58 -5.19 -10.72
C PHE A 56 -5.61 -4.19 -10.18
N PHE A 57 -5.16 -3.19 -9.45
CA PHE A 57 -6.00 -2.17 -8.82
C PHE A 57 -6.34 -1.06 -9.81
N ARG A 58 -7.63 -0.76 -10.01
CA ARG A 58 -8.10 0.19 -11.03
C ARG A 58 -8.65 1.49 -10.47
N GLY A 59 -9.33 1.43 -9.36
CA GLY A 59 -9.99 2.56 -8.73
C GLY A 59 -10.66 2.16 -7.42
N MET A 60 -11.45 3.04 -6.86
CA MET A 60 -12.17 2.79 -5.62
C MET A 60 -13.13 1.60 -5.79
N PHE A 61 -12.91 0.51 -5.01
CA PHE A 61 -13.65 -0.75 -5.08
C PHE A 61 -13.65 -1.39 -6.48
N GLU A 62 -12.64 -1.09 -7.29
CA GLU A 62 -12.53 -1.60 -8.65
C GLU A 62 -11.17 -2.27 -8.88
N THR A 63 -11.21 -3.49 -9.42
CA THR A 63 -10.02 -4.27 -9.83
C THR A 63 -10.16 -4.72 -11.28
N CYS A 64 -9.13 -5.34 -11.83
CA CYS A 64 -9.17 -5.93 -13.17
C CYS A 64 -9.79 -7.34 -13.21
N LEU A 65 -10.36 -7.84 -12.11
CA LEU A 65 -11.05 -9.12 -12.09
C LEU A 65 -12.27 -9.09 -13.00
N LYS A 66 -12.49 -10.19 -13.72
CA LYS A 66 -13.68 -10.39 -14.55
C LYS A 66 -14.83 -10.94 -13.69
N LYS A 67 -16.05 -10.83 -14.18
CA LYS A 67 -17.23 -11.41 -13.50
C LYS A 67 -17.03 -12.91 -13.27
N GLY A 68 -17.14 -13.33 -12.01
CA GLY A 68 -16.95 -14.74 -11.61
C GLY A 68 -15.49 -15.20 -11.49
N GLU A 69 -14.52 -14.29 -11.69
CA GLU A 69 -13.10 -14.60 -11.51
C GLU A 69 -12.72 -14.51 -10.03
N LEU A 70 -11.95 -15.48 -9.55
CA LEU A 70 -11.50 -15.59 -8.16
C LEU A 70 -9.98 -15.52 -8.09
N ILE A 71 -9.47 -14.95 -7.01
CA ILE A 71 -8.04 -14.98 -6.68
C ILE A 71 -7.74 -16.31 -6.02
N GLU A 72 -6.82 -17.08 -6.59
CA GLU A 72 -6.37 -18.36 -6.05
C GLU A 72 -5.14 -18.24 -5.16
N SER A 73 -4.18 -17.42 -5.59
CA SER A 73 -2.96 -17.19 -4.83
C SER A 73 -2.35 -15.83 -5.14
N ILE A 74 -1.43 -15.39 -4.27
CA ILE A 74 -0.66 -14.16 -4.44
C ILE A 74 0.80 -14.51 -4.18
N ASP A 75 1.64 -14.29 -5.16
CA ASP A 75 3.08 -14.46 -5.04
C ASP A 75 3.70 -13.10 -4.71
N PHE A 76 4.53 -13.05 -3.68
CA PHE A 76 5.23 -11.85 -3.24
C PHE A 76 6.73 -11.97 -3.49
N GLU A 77 7.35 -10.92 -4.00
CA GLU A 77 8.80 -10.83 -4.03
C GLU A 77 9.33 -10.56 -2.61
N ILE A 78 10.34 -11.33 -2.18
CA ILE A 78 10.95 -11.17 -0.86
C ILE A 78 11.95 -10.02 -0.92
N PRO A 79 11.73 -8.90 -0.22
CA PRO A 79 12.64 -7.77 -0.22
C PRO A 79 13.84 -8.03 0.72
N GLN A 80 14.91 -7.25 0.55
CA GLN A 80 16.04 -7.23 1.47
C GLN A 80 15.68 -6.57 2.81
N LYS A 81 14.86 -5.51 2.73
CA LYS A 81 14.36 -4.75 3.87
C LYS A 81 12.95 -4.27 3.56
N SER A 82 12.07 -4.25 4.54
CA SER A 82 10.74 -3.68 4.37
C SER A 82 10.07 -3.37 5.69
N ASP A 83 9.31 -2.29 5.70
CA ASP A 83 8.44 -1.94 6.83
C ASP A 83 7.15 -1.28 6.35
N TYR A 84 6.11 -1.36 7.21
CA TYR A 84 4.80 -0.76 6.98
C TYR A 84 4.43 0.17 8.12
N GLN A 85 4.22 1.42 7.81
CA GLN A 85 3.77 2.45 8.75
C GLN A 85 2.37 2.95 8.38
N LYS A 86 1.53 3.18 9.38
CA LYS A 86 0.14 3.59 9.19
C LYS A 86 -0.29 4.68 10.16
N LEU A 87 -0.92 5.75 9.62
CA LEU A 87 -1.76 6.65 10.38
C LEU A 87 -3.16 6.04 10.46
N LYS A 88 -3.53 5.53 11.64
CA LYS A 88 -4.82 4.87 11.87
C LYS A 88 -5.93 5.88 12.11
N ASN A 89 -7.08 5.67 11.52
CA ASN A 89 -8.30 6.33 11.98
C ASN A 89 -8.61 5.85 13.41
N PRO A 90 -8.84 6.76 14.37
CA PRO A 90 -9.05 6.37 15.78
C PRO A 90 -10.25 5.44 16.00
N ALA A 91 -11.33 5.61 15.23
CA ALA A 91 -12.56 4.84 15.38
C ALA A 91 -12.50 3.49 14.64
N SER A 92 -12.25 3.52 13.34
CA SER A 92 -12.30 2.33 12.48
C SER A 92 -10.99 1.56 12.42
N ARG A 93 -9.87 2.20 12.79
CA ARG A 93 -8.50 1.70 12.64
C ARG A 93 -8.05 1.46 11.20
N TYR A 94 -8.86 1.83 10.22
CA TYR A 94 -8.47 1.86 8.81
C TYR A 94 -7.35 2.87 8.57
N ALA A 95 -6.61 2.70 7.49
CA ALA A 95 -5.55 3.63 7.13
C ALA A 95 -6.14 4.97 6.63
N VAL A 96 -5.92 6.05 7.38
CA VAL A 96 -6.05 7.41 6.83
C VAL A 96 -4.96 7.59 5.77
N VAL A 97 -3.73 7.16 6.10
CA VAL A 97 -2.61 6.97 5.17
C VAL A 97 -1.83 5.76 5.65
N GLY A 98 -1.49 4.85 4.76
CA GLY A 98 -0.58 3.74 5.01
C GLY A 98 0.53 3.70 3.96
N VAL A 99 1.77 3.49 4.39
CA VAL A 99 2.95 3.45 3.51
C VAL A 99 3.73 2.18 3.77
N TYR A 100 3.90 1.38 2.74
CA TYR A 100 4.76 0.20 2.75
C TYR A 100 6.01 0.50 1.92
N VAL A 101 7.17 0.46 2.55
CA VAL A 101 8.46 0.60 1.87
C VAL A 101 9.10 -0.78 1.75
N ALA A 102 9.51 -1.16 0.55
CA ALA A 102 10.22 -2.41 0.31
C ALA A 102 11.45 -2.17 -0.58
N ASN A 103 12.63 -2.51 -0.06
CA ASN A 103 13.90 -2.41 -0.77
C ASN A 103 14.27 -3.78 -1.34
N HIS A 104 14.19 -3.91 -2.66
CA HIS A 104 14.55 -5.11 -3.43
C HIS A 104 15.95 -4.94 -4.03
N LYS A 105 16.50 -6.02 -4.56
CA LYS A 105 17.77 -5.95 -5.34
C LYS A 105 17.65 -5.09 -6.58
N SER A 106 16.44 -5.00 -7.16
CA SER A 106 16.11 -4.23 -8.35
C SER A 106 15.83 -2.75 -8.10
N GLY A 107 15.65 -2.34 -6.83
CA GLY A 107 15.30 -0.99 -6.41
C GLY A 107 14.28 -0.98 -5.28
N THR A 108 13.85 0.20 -4.89
CA THR A 108 12.86 0.38 -3.81
C THR A 108 11.49 0.70 -4.38
N ILE A 109 10.45 0.11 -3.81
CA ILE A 109 9.05 0.41 -4.14
C ILE A 109 8.35 0.93 -2.88
N VAL A 110 7.61 2.03 -3.04
CA VAL A 110 6.84 2.67 -1.97
C VAL A 110 5.35 2.57 -2.30
N GLY A 111 4.68 1.57 -1.75
CA GLY A 111 3.23 1.37 -1.89
C GLY A 111 2.46 2.24 -0.91
N VAL A 112 1.50 3.03 -1.39
CA VAL A 112 0.71 3.96 -0.57
C VAL A 112 -0.76 3.62 -0.67
N THR A 113 -1.43 3.50 0.49
CA THR A 113 -2.89 3.33 0.63
C THR A 113 -3.50 4.45 1.45
N GLY A 114 -4.80 4.66 1.36
CA GLY A 114 -5.54 5.68 2.11
C GLY A 114 -5.47 7.08 1.51
N ALA A 115 -4.38 7.44 0.86
CA ALA A 115 -4.14 8.81 0.42
C ALA A 115 -4.93 9.21 -0.85
N LYS A 116 -5.13 8.27 -1.78
CA LYS A 116 -5.88 8.47 -3.03
C LYS A 116 -7.09 7.52 -3.10
N SER A 117 -7.87 7.63 -4.16
CA SER A 117 -9.01 6.73 -4.43
C SER A 117 -8.60 5.28 -4.70
N CYS A 118 -7.33 5.02 -4.94
CA CYS A 118 -6.75 3.70 -5.14
C CYS A 118 -5.33 3.64 -4.60
N VAL A 119 -4.88 2.46 -4.24
CA VAL A 119 -3.47 2.19 -3.91
C VAL A 119 -2.57 2.53 -5.11
N TYR A 120 -1.38 3.03 -4.82
CA TYR A 120 -0.41 3.41 -5.87
C TYR A 120 1.03 3.28 -5.40
N ASN A 121 1.95 3.26 -6.36
CA ASN A 121 3.39 3.39 -6.11
C ASN A 121 3.75 4.89 -6.10
N GLU A 122 4.29 5.39 -4.98
CA GLU A 122 4.82 6.76 -4.91
C GLU A 122 6.21 6.82 -5.55
N LYS A 123 6.22 7.06 -6.85
CA LYS A 123 7.43 6.97 -7.69
C LYS A 123 8.53 7.95 -7.27
N SER A 124 8.17 9.17 -6.83
CA SER A 124 9.14 10.17 -6.42
C SER A 124 9.99 9.70 -5.23
N LEU A 125 9.38 9.01 -4.27
CA LEU A 125 10.06 8.39 -3.14
C LEU A 125 10.80 7.13 -3.57
N SER A 126 10.17 6.27 -4.37
CA SER A 126 10.75 5.02 -4.86
C SER A 126 12.06 5.24 -5.61
N ASP A 127 12.09 6.23 -6.51
CA ASP A 127 13.27 6.56 -7.30
C ASP A 127 14.44 7.10 -6.46
N LYS A 128 14.13 7.95 -5.47
CA LYS A 128 15.14 8.48 -4.54
C LYS A 128 15.71 7.39 -3.63
N LEU A 129 14.85 6.59 -3.03
CA LEU A 129 15.24 5.49 -2.15
C LEU A 129 15.97 4.36 -2.92
N SER A 130 15.68 4.15 -4.20
CA SER A 130 16.43 3.21 -5.04
C SER A 130 17.87 3.65 -5.27
N LYS A 131 18.11 4.97 -5.32
CA LYS A 131 19.48 5.53 -5.47
C LYS A 131 20.23 5.53 -4.15
N ASN A 132 19.56 5.85 -3.06
CA ASN A 132 20.12 5.89 -1.72
C ASN A 132 19.04 5.55 -0.68
N PHE A 133 19.08 4.33 -0.12
CA PHE A 133 18.13 3.85 0.87
C PHE A 133 18.41 4.47 2.24
N SER A 134 17.97 5.71 2.42
CA SER A 134 18.13 6.50 3.63
C SER A 134 16.97 7.50 3.76
N SER A 135 16.45 7.71 4.97
CA SER A 135 15.41 8.70 5.26
C SER A 135 15.82 10.12 4.84
N ASN A 136 17.10 10.47 4.99
CA ASN A 136 17.62 11.77 4.55
C ASN A 136 17.47 12.00 3.04
N SER A 137 17.45 10.95 2.22
CA SER A 137 17.33 11.08 0.76
C SER A 137 15.94 11.58 0.32
N ILE A 138 14.93 11.38 1.15
CA ILE A 138 13.53 11.74 0.87
C ILE A 138 13.01 12.92 1.72
N ASP A 139 13.75 13.40 2.69
CA ASP A 139 13.31 14.44 3.62
C ASP A 139 12.87 15.73 2.91
N SER A 140 13.62 16.15 1.91
CA SER A 140 13.31 17.33 1.09
C SER A 140 12.30 17.09 -0.04
N THR A 141 11.70 15.86 -0.13
CA THR A 141 10.75 15.55 -1.20
C THR A 141 9.39 16.19 -0.91
N GLU A 142 8.85 16.91 -1.87
CA GLU A 142 7.48 17.39 -1.82
C GLU A 142 6.57 16.37 -2.52
N ILE A 143 5.51 15.96 -1.83
CA ILE A 143 4.47 15.10 -2.38
C ILE A 143 3.30 15.97 -2.79
N SER A 144 2.90 15.88 -4.06
CA SER A 144 1.78 16.67 -4.58
C SER A 144 0.46 16.25 -3.92
N PRO A 145 -0.34 17.19 -3.39
CA PRO A 145 -1.67 16.90 -2.88
C PRO A 145 -2.72 16.71 -4.00
N SER A 146 -2.37 16.97 -5.26
CA SER A 146 -3.29 16.77 -6.38
C SER A 146 -3.74 15.30 -6.44
N GLU A 147 -4.99 15.04 -6.68
CA GLU A 147 -5.61 13.70 -6.69
C GLU A 147 -5.68 13.00 -5.32
N MET A 148 -5.24 13.62 -4.23
CA MET A 148 -5.42 13.05 -2.90
C MET A 148 -6.83 13.28 -2.37
N ASN A 149 -7.30 12.32 -1.58
CA ASN A 149 -8.60 12.39 -0.92
C ASN A 149 -8.60 13.56 0.09
N SER A 150 -9.76 14.24 0.19
CA SER A 150 -10.02 15.22 1.24
C SER A 150 -11.38 14.92 1.84
N ASP A 151 -11.44 14.69 3.15
CA ASP A 151 -12.64 14.34 3.89
C ASP A 151 -12.61 14.91 5.32
N ILE A 152 -13.57 14.51 6.15
CA ILE A 152 -13.66 14.95 7.56
C ILE A 152 -12.47 14.50 8.43
N HIS A 153 -11.66 13.55 7.98
CA HIS A 153 -10.54 12.99 8.74
C HIS A 153 -9.21 13.65 8.40
N ALA A 154 -9.03 14.05 7.14
CA ALA A 154 -7.78 14.63 6.68
C ALA A 154 -7.94 15.39 5.36
N SER A 155 -7.28 16.56 5.23
CA SER A 155 -7.17 17.25 3.95
C SER A 155 -6.16 16.58 3.02
N ALA A 156 -6.20 16.91 1.74
CA ALA A 156 -5.26 16.42 0.74
C ALA A 156 -3.80 16.76 1.10
N GLU A 157 -3.55 17.99 1.55
CA GLU A 157 -2.23 18.46 1.98
C GLU A 157 -1.73 17.68 3.20
N TYR A 158 -2.60 17.41 4.17
CA TYR A 158 -2.25 16.61 5.33
C TYR A 158 -1.87 15.18 4.92
N ARG A 159 -2.65 14.56 4.01
CA ARG A 159 -2.34 13.22 3.51
C ARG A 159 -1.00 13.20 2.76
N ALA A 160 -0.71 14.21 1.92
CA ALA A 160 0.56 14.34 1.23
C ALA A 160 1.75 14.40 2.19
N ASN A 161 1.65 15.23 3.23
CA ASN A 161 2.67 15.33 4.27
C ASN A 161 2.84 14.02 5.04
N MET A 162 1.74 13.32 5.34
CA MET A 162 1.77 12.04 6.04
C MET A 162 2.39 10.92 5.20
N VAL A 163 2.20 10.90 3.86
CA VAL A 163 2.89 9.95 2.98
C VAL A 163 4.40 10.04 3.18
N LYS A 164 4.97 11.25 3.12
CA LYS A 164 6.41 11.46 3.36
C LYS A 164 6.83 11.06 4.77
N ALA A 165 6.12 11.53 5.80
CA ALA A 165 6.47 11.27 7.19
C ALA A 165 6.45 9.77 7.53
N LEU A 166 5.47 9.02 7.00
CA LEU A 166 5.38 7.58 7.20
C LEU A 166 6.45 6.82 6.39
N ALA A 167 6.80 7.30 5.18
CA ALA A 167 7.90 6.72 4.42
C ALA A 167 9.24 6.87 5.15
N ILE A 168 9.54 8.04 5.72
CA ILE A 168 10.71 8.27 6.57
C ILE A 168 10.73 7.27 7.72
N LYS A 169 9.64 7.16 8.48
CA LYS A 169 9.54 6.21 9.59
C LYS A 169 9.73 4.76 9.16
N ALA A 170 9.19 4.37 8.01
CA ALA A 170 9.33 3.01 7.48
C ALA A 170 10.78 2.70 7.09
N VAL A 171 11.49 3.66 6.48
CA VAL A 171 12.92 3.53 6.15
C VAL A 171 13.78 3.39 7.40
N ASP A 172 13.50 4.20 8.44
CA ASP A 172 14.25 4.17 9.70
C ASP A 172 13.98 2.89 10.52
N ALA A 173 12.83 2.22 10.31
CA ALA A 173 12.46 0.96 10.94
C ALA A 173 13.02 -0.29 10.22
N CYS A 174 13.55 -0.14 9.00
CA CYS A 174 14.19 -1.20 8.23
C CYS A 174 15.64 -1.47 8.70
#